data_c9d77280e03b482c9119a5790a47422e
#
_entry.id   c9d77280e03b482c9119a5790a47422e
#
_cell.length_a   1.000
_cell.length_b   1.000
_cell.length_c   1.000
_cell.angle_alpha   90.00
_cell.angle_beta   90.00
_cell.angle_gamma   90.00
#
_symmetry.space_group_name_H-M   'P 1'
#
loop_
_entity.id
_entity.type
_entity.pdbx_description
1 polymer ?
#
loop_
_entity_poly.entity_id
_entity_poly.type
_entity_poly.pdbx_seq_one_letter_code
_entity_poly.pdbx_strand_id
1 'polypeptide(L)'
;MRIERDVDEISSAREKDLSEKSFSLVRLQDVTLGYGSTRVVENVNLAIYSGSLIGLAGPNGSGKTTLFRTILGLLPPLSGTLSRGCPLSRFGYVPQSAALDPQFPLSAAEVVEMGAYGRVRPYQLFSAAERERVKEVLQQIGLPQLGARPFFSLSGGQKQRMLIARALMVNPKIMILDEPLSGVDEESRRSIAELLTKLTRENDLAVFFSSHDLEMVQRVADSIVQIDKGQIWLDERKARLRP
;
A
#
# COMPACT_ATOMS: atom_id res chain seq x y z
N MET A 1 -50.57 -3.80 -3.05
CA MET A 1 -50.14 -3.09 -1.80
C MET A 1 -49.11 -3.82 -0.94
N ARG A 2 -48.86 -5.12 -1.11
CA ARG A 2 -47.81 -5.88 -0.38
C ARG A 2 -46.48 -5.99 -1.17
N ILE A 3 -46.56 -6.02 -2.50
CA ILE A 3 -45.38 -6.18 -3.40
C ILE A 3 -44.60 -4.87 -3.54
N GLU A 4 -45.22 -3.70 -3.42
CA GLU A 4 -44.51 -2.41 -3.50
C GLU A 4 -43.65 -2.10 -2.25
N ARG A 5 -44.04 -2.57 -1.06
CA ARG A 5 -43.25 -2.41 0.17
C ARG A 5 -41.98 -3.25 0.16
N ASP A 6 -42.00 -4.46 -0.41
CA ASP A 6 -40.85 -5.35 -0.47
C ASP A 6 -39.81 -4.82 -1.47
N VAL A 7 -40.20 -4.11 -2.53
CA VAL A 7 -39.28 -3.49 -3.49
C VAL A 7 -38.55 -2.27 -2.90
N ASP A 8 -39.29 -1.46 -2.12
CA ASP A 8 -38.73 -0.27 -1.45
C ASP A 8 -37.79 -0.65 -0.29
N GLU A 9 -38.07 -1.72 0.47
CA GLU A 9 -37.19 -2.24 1.51
C GLU A 9 -35.91 -2.86 0.92
N ILE A 10 -36.02 -3.58 -0.20
CA ILE A 10 -34.86 -4.15 -0.90
C ILE A 10 -34.00 -3.05 -1.55
N SER A 11 -34.64 -1.99 -2.08
CA SER A 11 -33.93 -0.84 -2.64
C SER A 11 -33.25 -0.04 -1.55
N SER A 12 -33.91 0.25 -0.42
CA SER A 12 -33.31 0.97 0.71
C SER A 12 -32.23 0.19 1.44
N ALA A 13 -32.35 -1.14 1.52
CA ALA A 13 -31.29 -2.00 2.06
C ALA A 13 -30.08 -2.07 1.14
N ARG A 14 -30.28 -2.09 -0.20
CA ARG A 14 -29.20 -1.98 -1.19
C ARG A 14 -28.53 -0.60 -1.18
N GLU A 15 -29.29 0.49 -1.04
CA GLU A 15 -28.74 1.84 -0.93
C GLU A 15 -27.96 2.04 0.39
N LYS A 16 -28.40 1.46 1.51
CA LYS A 16 -27.66 1.47 2.78
C LYS A 16 -26.39 0.62 2.70
N ASP A 17 -26.43 -0.58 2.12
CA ASP A 17 -25.25 -1.45 1.92
C ASP A 17 -24.24 -0.83 0.93
N LEU A 18 -24.73 -0.07 -0.07
CA LEU A 18 -23.91 0.75 -0.96
C LEU A 18 -23.33 2.00 -0.26
N SER A 19 -24.05 2.60 0.72
CA SER A 19 -23.57 3.77 1.44
C SER A 19 -22.53 3.44 2.52
N GLU A 20 -22.60 2.28 3.16
CA GLU A 20 -21.58 1.83 4.12
C GLU A 20 -20.30 1.31 3.45
N LYS A 21 -20.38 0.78 2.22
CA LYS A 21 -19.22 0.40 1.38
C LYS A 21 -18.56 1.56 0.64
N SER A 22 -19.09 2.78 0.75
CA SER A 22 -18.75 3.91 -0.13
C SER A 22 -17.65 4.83 0.39
N PHE A 23 -17.00 4.56 1.52
CA PHE A 23 -15.94 5.43 2.01
C PHE A 23 -14.58 5.03 1.44
N SER A 24 -14.18 5.67 0.35
CA SER A 24 -12.86 5.43 -0.24
C SER A 24 -11.75 6.03 0.64
N LEU A 25 -10.68 5.26 0.89
CA LEU A 25 -9.47 5.74 1.58
C LEU A 25 -8.70 6.74 0.73
N VAL A 26 -8.75 6.61 -0.59
CA VAL A 26 -8.17 7.54 -1.57
C VAL A 26 -9.11 7.61 -2.77
N ARG A 27 -9.32 8.81 -3.32
CA ARG A 27 -10.06 9.04 -4.56
C ARG A 27 -9.36 10.09 -5.41
N LEU A 28 -9.08 9.73 -6.65
CA LEU A 28 -8.60 10.60 -7.71
C LEU A 28 -9.71 10.77 -8.74
N GLN A 29 -9.97 12.02 -9.16
CA GLN A 29 -10.96 12.38 -10.17
C GLN A 29 -10.33 13.33 -11.17
N ASP A 30 -10.21 12.86 -12.42
CA ASP A 30 -9.62 13.56 -13.57
C ASP A 30 -8.24 14.16 -13.28
N VAL A 31 -7.45 13.44 -12.48
CA VAL A 31 -6.14 13.90 -12.01
C VAL A 31 -5.09 13.77 -13.11
N THR A 32 -4.34 14.84 -13.33
CA THR A 32 -3.12 14.83 -14.14
C THR A 32 -1.90 14.84 -13.22
N LEU A 33 -1.00 13.89 -13.43
CA LEU A 33 0.23 13.70 -12.68
C LEU A 33 1.42 14.23 -13.48
N GLY A 34 2.39 14.83 -12.80
CA GLY A 34 3.60 15.30 -13.48
C GLY A 34 4.50 16.17 -12.62
N TYR A 35 5.51 16.78 -13.25
CA TYR A 35 6.52 17.62 -12.60
C TYR A 35 6.59 18.95 -13.33
N GLY A 36 6.38 20.06 -12.62
CA GLY A 36 6.34 21.40 -13.24
C GLY A 36 5.29 21.46 -14.35
N SER A 37 5.69 21.69 -15.59
CA SER A 37 4.81 21.69 -16.77
C SER A 37 4.73 20.32 -17.49
N THR A 38 5.56 19.34 -17.10
CA THR A 38 5.64 18.04 -17.78
C THR A 38 4.58 17.11 -17.24
N ARG A 39 3.63 16.73 -18.08
CA ARG A 39 2.60 15.73 -17.78
C ARG A 39 3.18 14.32 -17.93
N VAL A 40 2.90 13.43 -16.98
CA VAL A 40 3.38 12.04 -16.96
C VAL A 40 2.22 11.07 -17.17
N VAL A 41 1.10 11.27 -16.45
CA VAL A 41 -0.12 10.49 -16.62
C VAL A 41 -1.31 11.44 -16.55
N GLU A 42 -2.27 11.28 -17.46
CA GLU A 42 -3.44 12.15 -17.56
C GLU A 42 -4.73 11.39 -17.28
N ASN A 43 -5.76 12.13 -16.85
CA ASN A 43 -7.12 11.61 -16.64
C ASN A 43 -7.19 10.43 -15.68
N VAL A 44 -6.43 10.48 -14.59
CA VAL A 44 -6.42 9.42 -13.58
C VAL A 44 -7.72 9.45 -12.78
N ASN A 45 -8.52 8.39 -12.92
CA ASN A 45 -9.73 8.12 -12.15
C ASN A 45 -9.52 6.82 -11.38
N LEU A 46 -9.37 6.89 -10.06
CA LEU A 46 -9.06 5.74 -9.21
C LEU A 46 -9.66 5.93 -7.82
N ALA A 47 -10.26 4.86 -7.29
CA ALA A 47 -10.69 4.79 -5.89
C ALA A 47 -10.05 3.58 -5.21
N ILE A 48 -9.55 3.77 -3.97
CA ILE A 48 -8.96 2.72 -3.13
C ILE A 48 -9.84 2.57 -1.90
N TYR A 49 -10.30 1.36 -1.64
CA TYR A 49 -11.17 1.02 -0.53
C TYR A 49 -10.42 0.19 0.52
N SER A 50 -10.94 0.17 1.75
CA SER A 50 -10.43 -0.68 2.83
C SER A 50 -10.47 -2.15 2.41
N GLY A 51 -9.48 -2.94 2.87
CA GLY A 51 -9.41 -4.37 2.58
C GLY A 51 -9.16 -4.72 1.10
N SER A 52 -8.72 -3.76 0.25
CA SER A 52 -8.40 -4.01 -1.15
C SER A 52 -6.92 -4.31 -1.37
N LEU A 53 -6.61 -5.31 -2.19
CA LEU A 53 -5.25 -5.60 -2.66
C LEU A 53 -5.15 -5.24 -4.15
N ILE A 54 -4.58 -4.08 -4.42
CA ILE A 54 -4.52 -3.49 -5.75
C ILE A 54 -3.08 -3.56 -6.28
N GLY A 55 -2.92 -4.08 -7.47
CA GLY A 55 -1.64 -4.09 -8.18
C GLY A 55 -1.59 -3.02 -9.26
N LEU A 56 -0.49 -2.28 -9.31
CA LEU A 56 -0.20 -1.28 -10.32
C LEU A 56 0.86 -1.82 -11.28
N ALA A 57 0.43 -2.20 -12.47
CA ALA A 57 1.31 -2.73 -13.51
C ALA A 57 1.69 -1.67 -14.54
N GLY A 58 2.92 -1.74 -15.04
CA GLY A 58 3.40 -0.88 -16.13
C GLY A 58 4.91 -0.89 -16.27
N PRO A 59 5.44 -0.51 -17.44
CA PRO A 59 6.87 -0.47 -17.68
C PRO A 59 7.59 0.56 -16.78
N ASN A 60 8.92 0.46 -16.73
CA ASN A 60 9.73 1.45 -16.02
C ASN A 60 9.54 2.84 -16.68
N GLY A 61 9.42 3.88 -15.86
CA GLY A 61 9.17 5.25 -16.36
C GLY A 61 7.71 5.56 -16.74
N SER A 62 6.77 4.62 -16.62
CA SER A 62 5.35 4.86 -16.97
C SER A 62 4.60 5.83 -16.04
N GLY A 63 5.16 6.17 -14.87
CA GLY A 63 4.52 7.08 -13.92
C GLY A 63 4.03 6.42 -12.62
N LYS A 64 4.32 5.12 -12.36
CA LYS A 64 3.92 4.40 -11.13
C LYS A 64 4.34 5.14 -9.85
N THR A 65 5.62 5.47 -9.74
CA THR A 65 6.17 6.20 -8.60
C THR A 65 5.61 7.63 -8.51
N THR A 66 5.30 8.27 -9.65
CA THR A 66 4.67 9.60 -9.69
C THR A 66 3.26 9.53 -9.10
N LEU A 67 2.47 8.52 -9.45
CA LEU A 67 1.15 8.27 -8.86
C LEU A 67 1.25 8.05 -7.34
N PHE A 68 2.17 7.21 -6.90
CA PHE A 68 2.38 6.94 -5.47
C PHE A 68 2.80 8.21 -4.71
N ARG A 69 3.75 9.00 -5.25
CA ARG A 69 4.15 10.26 -4.63
C ARG A 69 3.00 11.26 -4.53
N THR A 70 2.12 11.31 -5.52
CA THR A 70 0.94 12.16 -5.48
C THR A 70 -0.07 11.69 -4.44
N ILE A 71 -0.36 10.39 -4.36
CA ILE A 71 -1.24 9.84 -3.33
C ILE A 71 -0.68 10.10 -1.92
N LEU A 72 0.64 10.00 -1.74
CA LEU A 72 1.34 10.27 -0.47
C LEU A 72 1.46 11.76 -0.13
N GLY A 73 1.04 12.67 -1.03
CA GLY A 73 1.15 14.11 -0.81
C GLY A 73 2.56 14.66 -0.96
N LEU A 74 3.51 13.87 -1.49
CA LEU A 74 4.90 14.27 -1.76
C LEU A 74 5.03 15.04 -3.08
N LEU A 75 4.00 14.97 -3.93
CA LEU A 75 3.90 15.67 -5.20
C LEU A 75 2.46 16.16 -5.38
N PRO A 76 2.20 17.45 -5.61
CA PRO A 76 0.85 17.92 -5.91
C PRO A 76 0.41 17.45 -7.30
N PRO A 77 -0.89 17.17 -7.52
CA PRO A 77 -1.41 16.96 -8.86
C PRO A 77 -1.32 18.24 -9.69
N LEU A 78 -1.13 18.12 -11.01
CA LEU A 78 -1.13 19.27 -11.91
C LEU A 78 -2.56 19.78 -12.17
N SER A 79 -3.56 18.89 -12.16
CA SER A 79 -4.98 19.21 -12.27
C SER A 79 -5.82 18.08 -11.70
N GLY A 80 -7.15 18.31 -11.58
CA GLY A 80 -8.09 17.33 -11.03
C GLY A 80 -8.19 17.40 -9.51
N THR A 81 -8.87 16.44 -8.91
CA THR A 81 -9.11 16.40 -7.47
C THR A 81 -8.59 15.10 -6.86
N LEU A 82 -7.81 15.23 -5.78
CA LEU A 82 -7.35 14.13 -4.95
C LEU A 82 -7.90 14.31 -3.54
N SER A 83 -8.72 13.36 -3.10
CA SER A 83 -9.23 13.30 -1.73
C SER A 83 -8.72 12.08 -0.99
N ARG A 84 -8.55 12.22 0.33
CA ARG A 84 -8.09 11.15 1.24
C ARG A 84 -9.08 11.01 2.37
N GLY A 85 -9.59 9.80 2.56
CA GLY A 85 -10.54 9.45 3.61
C GLY A 85 -9.89 9.22 4.98
N CYS A 86 -8.57 9.25 5.06
CA CYS A 86 -7.83 9.19 6.32
C CYS A 86 -6.58 10.08 6.28
N PRO A 87 -6.04 10.49 7.43
CA PRO A 87 -4.86 11.34 7.49
C PRO A 87 -3.61 10.61 6.98
N LEU A 88 -2.64 11.34 6.43
CA LEU A 88 -1.38 10.80 5.91
C LEU A 88 -0.56 10.02 6.97
N SER A 89 -0.73 10.31 8.25
CA SER A 89 -0.14 9.54 9.35
C SER A 89 -0.64 8.08 9.44
N ARG A 90 -1.67 7.74 8.67
CA ARG A 90 -2.21 6.37 8.53
C ARG A 90 -1.83 5.73 7.20
N PHE A 91 -0.88 6.31 6.46
CA PHE A 91 -0.29 5.74 5.26
C PHE A 91 1.04 5.09 5.58
N GLY A 92 1.19 3.80 5.30
CA GLY A 92 2.48 3.11 5.29
C GLY A 92 3.10 3.22 3.89
N TYR A 93 4.40 3.48 3.81
CA TYR A 93 5.10 3.54 2.52
C TYR A 93 6.38 2.71 2.53
N VAL A 94 6.52 1.88 1.52
CA VAL A 94 7.75 1.12 1.24
C VAL A 94 8.26 1.59 -0.13
N PRO A 95 9.33 2.39 -0.18
CA PRO A 95 9.92 2.84 -1.45
C PRO A 95 10.69 1.71 -2.14
N GLN A 96 10.89 1.83 -3.44
CA GLN A 96 11.66 0.89 -4.26
C GLN A 96 13.09 0.69 -3.74
N SER A 97 13.72 1.75 -3.25
CA SER A 97 15.02 1.67 -2.58
C SER A 97 14.94 2.36 -1.22
N ALA A 98 15.26 1.64 -0.16
CA ALA A 98 15.48 2.26 1.13
C ALA A 98 16.90 2.84 1.16
N ALA A 99 17.01 4.16 1.28
CA ALA A 99 18.29 4.85 1.44
C ALA A 99 18.84 4.62 2.86
N LEU A 100 19.21 3.36 3.17
CA LEU A 100 19.90 3.00 4.41
C LEU A 100 21.39 2.85 4.07
N ASP A 101 22.22 3.60 4.77
CA ASP A 101 23.66 3.54 4.60
C ASP A 101 24.22 2.25 5.24
N PRO A 102 24.89 1.36 4.46
CA PRO A 102 25.49 0.14 5.00
C PRO A 102 26.55 0.35 6.08
N GLN A 103 27.13 1.54 6.18
CA GLN A 103 28.11 1.89 7.20
C GLN A 103 27.50 2.01 8.60
N PHE A 104 26.18 2.23 8.72
CA PHE A 104 25.48 2.24 10.00
C PHE A 104 25.12 0.81 10.41
N PRO A 105 25.62 0.32 11.56
CA PRO A 105 25.37 -1.05 12.01
C PRO A 105 23.98 -1.20 12.67
N LEU A 106 22.92 -0.87 11.91
CA LEU A 106 21.55 -0.98 12.39
C LEU A 106 21.10 -2.44 12.50
N SER A 107 20.48 -2.80 13.61
CA SER A 107 19.74 -4.04 13.74
C SER A 107 18.43 -3.99 12.94
N ALA A 108 17.85 -5.15 12.64
CA ALA A 108 16.57 -5.23 11.96
C ALA A 108 15.45 -4.55 12.77
N ALA A 109 15.44 -4.69 14.11
CA ALA A 109 14.50 -4.02 14.98
C ALA A 109 14.61 -2.49 14.92
N GLU A 110 15.83 -1.94 14.94
CA GLU A 110 16.04 -0.49 14.81
C GLU A 110 15.53 0.06 13.46
N VAL A 111 15.70 -0.70 12.37
CA VAL A 111 15.12 -0.33 11.06
C VAL A 111 13.59 -0.32 11.12
N VAL A 112 12.97 -1.26 11.82
CA VAL A 112 11.52 -1.28 12.03
C VAL A 112 11.08 -0.11 12.90
N GLU A 113 11.79 0.20 13.98
CA GLU A 113 11.54 1.34 14.88
C GLU A 113 11.50 2.67 14.14
N MET A 114 12.32 2.87 13.10
CA MET A 114 12.29 4.08 12.26
C MET A 114 10.89 4.42 11.72
N GLY A 115 10.02 3.43 11.58
CA GLY A 115 8.63 3.64 11.16
C GLY A 115 7.79 4.44 12.16
N ALA A 116 8.19 4.51 13.42
CA ALA A 116 7.50 5.29 14.45
C ALA A 116 8.01 6.74 14.59
N TYR A 117 9.14 7.10 13.98
CA TYR A 117 9.78 8.41 14.20
C TYR A 117 8.89 9.61 13.88
N GLY A 118 7.97 9.50 12.95
CA GLY A 118 6.99 10.54 12.68
C GLY A 118 5.99 10.82 13.81
N ARG A 119 5.94 9.94 14.84
CA ARG A 119 5.05 10.05 16.01
C ARG A 119 5.80 10.39 17.30
N VAL A 120 7.11 10.11 17.35
CA VAL A 120 7.96 10.35 18.49
C VAL A 120 8.49 11.78 18.45
N ARG A 121 8.39 12.51 19.56
CA ARG A 121 8.96 13.86 19.63
C ARG A 121 10.49 13.80 19.57
N PRO A 122 11.15 14.78 18.95
CA PRO A 122 12.61 14.87 18.97
C PRO A 122 13.17 14.72 20.40
N TYR A 123 14.22 13.91 20.56
CA TYR A 123 14.87 13.59 21.83
C TYR A 123 14.06 12.74 22.82
N GLN A 124 12.89 12.23 22.44
CA GLN A 124 12.13 11.30 23.25
C GLN A 124 12.62 9.86 23.00
N LEU A 125 12.89 9.14 24.08
CA LEU A 125 13.21 7.70 23.98
C LEU A 125 11.96 6.91 23.59
N PHE A 126 12.15 5.82 22.84
CA PHE A 126 11.09 4.87 22.56
C PHE A 126 10.44 4.37 23.84
N SER A 127 9.13 4.47 23.89
CA SER A 127 8.33 3.95 25.01
C SER A 127 8.30 2.42 25.03
N ALA A 128 7.89 1.84 26.15
CA ALA A 128 7.65 0.40 26.25
C ALA A 128 6.59 -0.08 25.22
N ALA A 129 5.56 0.75 24.97
CA ALA A 129 4.51 0.44 24.00
C ALA A 129 5.05 0.38 22.56
N GLU A 130 5.96 1.27 22.19
CA GLU A 130 6.58 1.25 20.86
C GLU A 130 7.49 0.05 20.67
N ARG A 131 8.26 -0.34 21.69
CA ARG A 131 9.07 -1.56 21.67
C ARG A 131 8.21 -2.83 21.57
N GLU A 132 7.07 -2.86 22.26
CA GLU A 132 6.13 -3.98 22.12
C GLU A 132 5.53 -4.02 20.72
N ARG A 133 5.19 -2.85 20.15
CA ARG A 133 4.72 -2.77 18.77
C ARG A 133 5.74 -3.28 17.76
N VAL A 134 7.04 -3.05 17.97
CA VAL A 134 8.10 -3.66 17.12
C VAL A 134 8.03 -5.18 17.15
N LYS A 135 7.87 -5.79 18.33
CA LYS A 135 7.74 -7.25 18.44
C LYS A 135 6.48 -7.77 17.71
N GLU A 136 5.35 -7.08 17.89
CA GLU A 136 4.10 -7.43 17.20
C GLU A 136 4.28 -7.41 15.68
N VAL A 137 4.85 -6.35 15.11
CA VAL A 137 5.02 -6.26 13.64
C VAL A 137 6.06 -7.27 13.13
N LEU A 138 7.10 -7.60 13.91
CA LEU A 138 8.05 -8.67 13.57
C LEU A 138 7.36 -10.04 13.55
N GLN A 139 6.41 -10.29 14.45
CA GLN A 139 5.57 -11.49 14.45
C GLN A 139 4.63 -11.50 13.23
N GLN A 140 3.99 -10.37 12.93
CA GLN A 140 3.08 -10.23 11.77
C GLN A 140 3.78 -10.56 10.45
N ILE A 141 5.05 -10.16 10.29
CA ILE A 141 5.85 -10.49 9.09
C ILE A 141 6.52 -11.88 9.15
N GLY A 142 6.33 -12.65 10.25
CA GLY A 142 6.89 -13.99 10.42
C GLY A 142 8.38 -14.06 10.70
N LEU A 143 9.00 -12.99 11.20
CA LEU A 143 10.46 -12.92 11.43
C LEU A 143 10.83 -12.41 12.85
N PRO A 144 10.16 -12.86 13.94
CA PRO A 144 10.41 -12.34 15.29
C PRO A 144 11.85 -12.59 15.77
N GLN A 145 12.49 -13.67 15.31
CA GLN A 145 13.84 -14.09 15.70
C GLN A 145 14.95 -13.25 15.06
N LEU A 146 14.64 -12.44 14.05
CA LEU A 146 15.65 -11.68 13.30
C LEU A 146 15.85 -10.25 13.82
N GLY A 147 15.06 -9.80 14.79
CA GLY A 147 15.11 -8.41 15.26
C GLY A 147 16.49 -7.92 15.70
N ALA A 148 17.24 -8.77 16.40
CA ALA A 148 18.59 -8.43 16.88
C ALA A 148 19.70 -8.57 15.81
N ARG A 149 19.41 -9.13 14.63
CA ARG A 149 20.41 -9.30 13.58
C ARG A 149 20.73 -7.97 12.88
N PRO A 150 21.97 -7.77 12.44
CA PRO A 150 22.31 -6.63 11.58
C PRO A 150 21.47 -6.65 10.32
N PHE A 151 20.78 -5.53 10.01
CA PHE A 151 19.87 -5.44 8.86
C PHE A 151 20.54 -5.82 7.53
N PHE A 152 21.79 -5.38 7.33
CA PHE A 152 22.53 -5.65 6.09
C PHE A 152 22.97 -7.11 5.92
N SER A 153 22.97 -7.92 7.02
CA SER A 153 23.25 -9.37 6.96
C SER A 153 22.05 -10.21 6.51
N LEU A 154 20.85 -9.61 6.41
CA LEU A 154 19.64 -10.29 6.01
C LEU A 154 19.59 -10.55 4.49
N SER A 155 18.88 -11.62 4.08
CA SER A 155 18.58 -11.86 2.66
C SER A 155 17.71 -10.73 2.07
N GLY A 156 17.65 -10.63 0.73
CA GLY A 156 16.81 -9.64 0.05
C GLY A 156 15.34 -9.71 0.48
N GLY A 157 14.76 -10.91 0.52
CA GLY A 157 13.40 -11.13 0.97
C GLY A 157 13.17 -10.79 2.45
N GLN A 158 14.14 -11.10 3.32
CA GLN A 158 14.08 -10.73 4.73
C GLN A 158 14.16 -9.20 4.90
N LYS A 159 15.07 -8.51 4.19
CA LYS A 159 15.14 -7.04 4.18
C LYS A 159 13.83 -6.43 3.74
N GLN A 160 13.23 -6.94 2.67
CA GLN A 160 11.96 -6.43 2.17
C GLN A 160 10.84 -6.58 3.19
N ARG A 161 10.76 -7.72 3.89
CA ARG A 161 9.78 -7.89 4.98
C ARG A 161 10.04 -6.94 6.16
N MET A 162 11.30 -6.63 6.51
CA MET A 162 11.60 -5.63 7.54
C MET A 162 11.16 -4.22 7.11
N LEU A 163 11.27 -3.87 5.82
CA LEU A 163 10.75 -2.60 5.30
C LEU A 163 9.22 -2.55 5.34
N ILE A 164 8.54 -3.68 5.09
CA ILE A 164 7.09 -3.80 5.29
C ILE A 164 6.74 -3.64 6.78
N ALA A 165 7.47 -4.29 7.70
CA ALA A 165 7.30 -4.13 9.14
C ALA A 165 7.47 -2.66 9.58
N ARG A 166 8.49 -1.96 9.05
CA ARG A 166 8.67 -0.52 9.27
C ARG A 166 7.44 0.28 8.86
N ALA A 167 6.85 -0.03 7.70
CA ALA A 167 5.63 0.64 7.26
C ALA A 167 4.39 0.29 8.10
N LEU A 168 4.35 -0.89 8.75
CA LEU A 168 3.29 -1.29 9.68
C LEU A 168 3.33 -0.58 11.03
N MET A 169 4.47 0.01 11.42
CA MET A 169 4.61 0.73 12.69
C MET A 169 3.62 1.88 12.84
N VAL A 170 3.21 2.54 11.75
CA VAL A 170 2.21 3.62 11.79
C VAL A 170 0.78 3.11 11.96
N ASN A 171 0.56 1.80 12.10
CA ASN A 171 -0.76 1.17 12.11
C ASN A 171 -1.61 1.69 10.93
N PRO A 172 -1.17 1.44 9.68
CA PRO A 172 -1.73 2.08 8.50
C PRO A 172 -3.15 1.61 8.20
N LYS A 173 -3.94 2.47 7.55
CA LYS A 173 -5.19 2.10 6.86
C LYS A 173 -4.94 1.76 5.39
N ILE A 174 -3.87 2.31 4.84
CA ILE A 174 -3.42 2.03 3.48
C ILE A 174 -1.89 1.89 3.47
N MET A 175 -1.40 0.89 2.76
CA MET A 175 0.02 0.66 2.53
C MET A 175 0.33 0.76 1.05
N ILE A 176 1.28 1.61 0.71
CA ILE A 176 1.78 1.81 -0.65
C ILE A 176 3.17 1.20 -0.73
N LEU A 177 3.39 0.31 -1.71
CA LEU A 177 4.67 -0.38 -1.91
C LEU A 177 5.14 -0.21 -3.36
N ASP A 178 6.30 0.42 -3.51
CA ASP A 178 6.88 0.64 -4.83
C ASP A 178 7.87 -0.48 -5.16
N GLU A 179 7.50 -1.34 -6.13
CA GLU A 179 8.27 -2.50 -6.59
C GLU A 179 8.72 -3.47 -5.45
N PRO A 180 7.83 -3.87 -4.52
CA PRO A 180 8.22 -4.63 -3.32
C PRO A 180 8.76 -6.03 -3.60
N LEU A 181 8.60 -6.53 -4.80
CA LEU A 181 8.98 -7.88 -5.22
C LEU A 181 10.14 -7.88 -6.22
N SER A 182 10.72 -6.69 -6.48
CA SER A 182 11.88 -6.54 -7.37
C SER A 182 13.17 -6.96 -6.67
N GLY A 183 14.05 -7.66 -7.40
CA GLY A 183 15.37 -8.02 -6.91
C GLY A 183 15.43 -9.08 -5.81
N VAL A 184 14.32 -9.79 -5.55
CA VAL A 184 14.26 -10.93 -4.63
C VAL A 184 14.06 -12.24 -5.40
N ASP A 185 14.51 -13.36 -4.81
CA ASP A 185 14.32 -14.71 -5.36
C ASP A 185 12.83 -15.12 -5.38
N GLU A 186 12.50 -16.16 -6.15
CA GLU A 186 11.11 -16.59 -6.36
C GLU A 186 10.41 -17.06 -5.09
N GLU A 187 11.11 -17.71 -4.16
CA GLU A 187 10.56 -18.16 -2.88
C GLU A 187 10.20 -16.95 -2.01
N SER A 188 11.11 -15.98 -1.91
CA SER A 188 10.89 -14.70 -1.21
C SER A 188 9.74 -13.92 -1.82
N ARG A 189 9.63 -13.88 -3.15
CA ARG A 189 8.53 -13.23 -3.89
C ARG A 189 7.18 -13.79 -3.49
N ARG A 190 7.04 -15.13 -3.52
CA ARG A 190 5.83 -15.83 -3.12
C ARG A 190 5.47 -15.53 -1.67
N SER A 191 6.43 -15.63 -0.78
CA SER A 191 6.26 -15.40 0.63
C SER A 191 5.86 -13.94 0.99
N ILE A 192 6.37 -12.94 0.25
CA ILE A 192 5.95 -11.54 0.40
C ILE A 192 4.53 -11.36 -0.12
N ALA A 193 4.18 -11.96 -1.26
CA ALA A 193 2.82 -11.91 -1.82
C ALA A 193 1.78 -12.51 -0.84
N GLU A 194 2.09 -13.64 -0.23
CA GLU A 194 1.26 -14.26 0.82
C GLU A 194 1.11 -13.33 2.03
N LEU A 195 2.20 -12.68 2.46
CA LEU A 195 2.17 -11.71 3.55
C LEU A 195 1.24 -10.53 3.21
N LEU A 196 1.34 -9.93 2.02
CA LEU A 196 0.48 -8.82 1.60
C LEU A 196 -0.99 -9.24 1.58
N THR A 197 -1.29 -10.43 1.06
CA THR A 197 -2.64 -11.00 1.05
C THR A 197 -3.18 -11.20 2.47
N LYS A 198 -2.35 -11.73 3.38
CA LYS A 198 -2.70 -11.93 4.79
C LYS A 198 -3.00 -10.58 5.47
N LEU A 199 -2.11 -9.60 5.33
CA LEU A 199 -2.28 -8.27 5.93
C LEU A 199 -3.57 -7.59 5.45
N THR A 200 -3.91 -7.72 4.17
CA THR A 200 -5.14 -7.17 3.61
C THR A 200 -6.39 -7.83 4.22
N ARG A 201 -6.39 -9.16 4.35
CA ARG A 201 -7.57 -9.91 4.81
C ARG A 201 -7.81 -9.81 6.31
N GLU A 202 -6.74 -9.88 7.11
CA GLU A 202 -6.85 -9.95 8.57
C GLU A 202 -6.97 -8.58 9.23
N ASN A 203 -6.48 -7.50 8.60
CA ASN A 203 -6.41 -6.19 9.23
C ASN A 203 -7.26 -5.11 8.53
N ASP A 204 -8.08 -5.48 7.56
CA ASP A 204 -8.85 -4.54 6.74
C ASP A 204 -7.95 -3.44 6.10
N LEU A 205 -6.69 -3.82 5.85
CA LEU A 205 -5.66 -2.94 5.31
C LEU A 205 -5.81 -2.86 3.79
N ALA A 206 -5.92 -1.64 3.24
CA ALA A 206 -5.74 -1.48 1.81
C ALA A 206 -4.26 -1.58 1.45
N VAL A 207 -3.94 -2.39 0.45
CA VAL A 207 -2.58 -2.53 -0.08
C VAL A 207 -2.57 -2.15 -1.55
N PHE A 208 -1.72 -1.20 -1.91
CA PHE A 208 -1.50 -0.76 -3.28
C PHE A 208 -0.02 -0.90 -3.62
N PHE A 209 0.33 -1.87 -4.47
CA PHE A 209 1.72 -2.17 -4.81
C PHE A 209 1.98 -2.05 -6.30
N SER A 210 3.17 -1.59 -6.69
CA SER A 210 3.60 -1.54 -8.08
C SER A 210 4.46 -2.74 -8.46
N SER A 211 4.41 -3.09 -9.75
CA SER A 211 5.35 -4.01 -10.37
C SER A 211 5.43 -3.75 -11.89
N HIS A 212 6.56 -4.08 -12.48
CA HIS A 212 6.72 -4.16 -13.94
C HIS A 212 6.36 -5.55 -14.49
N ASP A 213 6.15 -6.54 -13.61
CA ASP A 213 5.75 -7.91 -13.94
C ASP A 213 4.22 -8.05 -13.82
N LEU A 214 3.52 -7.95 -14.96
CA LEU A 214 2.07 -8.04 -15.02
C LEU A 214 1.55 -9.42 -14.60
N GLU A 215 2.25 -10.52 -14.96
CA GLU A 215 1.81 -11.88 -14.59
C GLU A 215 1.79 -12.05 -13.06
N MET A 216 2.82 -11.54 -12.40
CA MET A 216 2.90 -11.57 -10.96
C MET A 216 1.80 -10.72 -10.31
N VAL A 217 1.54 -9.51 -10.83
CA VAL A 217 0.42 -8.68 -10.35
C VAL A 217 -0.90 -9.42 -10.49
N GLN A 218 -1.13 -10.09 -11.63
CA GLN A 218 -2.34 -10.89 -11.89
C GLN A 218 -2.53 -12.05 -10.91
N ARG A 219 -1.44 -12.64 -10.40
CA ARG A 219 -1.50 -13.74 -9.41
C ARG A 219 -1.87 -13.25 -8.01
N VAL A 220 -1.42 -12.06 -7.64
CA VAL A 220 -1.47 -11.56 -6.26
C VAL A 220 -2.65 -10.62 -6.02
N ALA A 221 -2.88 -9.66 -6.93
CA ALA A 221 -3.83 -8.58 -6.73
C ALA A 221 -5.29 -9.02 -6.95
N ASP A 222 -6.21 -8.41 -6.20
CA ASP A 222 -7.65 -8.53 -6.39
C ASP A 222 -8.14 -7.66 -7.56
N SER A 223 -7.52 -6.49 -7.73
CA SER A 223 -7.78 -5.54 -8.81
C SER A 223 -6.48 -5.04 -9.41
N ILE A 224 -6.47 -4.77 -10.70
CA ILE A 224 -5.25 -4.38 -11.43
C ILE A 224 -5.47 -3.03 -12.06
N VAL A 225 -4.58 -2.11 -11.77
CA VAL A 225 -4.44 -0.82 -12.44
C VAL A 225 -3.24 -0.93 -13.38
N GLN A 226 -3.40 -0.54 -14.63
CA GLN A 226 -2.30 -0.52 -15.59
C GLN A 226 -1.97 0.91 -15.98
N ILE A 227 -0.69 1.22 -16.10
CA ILE A 227 -0.20 2.50 -16.63
C ILE A 227 0.72 2.22 -17.82
N ASP A 228 0.41 2.79 -18.98
CA ASP A 228 1.30 2.81 -20.13
C ASP A 228 1.11 4.10 -20.93
N LYS A 229 2.20 4.66 -21.46
CA LYS A 229 2.22 5.85 -22.34
C LYS A 229 1.34 7.01 -21.85
N GLY A 230 1.37 7.29 -20.55
CA GLY A 230 0.64 8.41 -19.95
C GLY A 230 -0.85 8.17 -19.74
N GLN A 231 -1.34 6.97 -20.02
CA GLN A 231 -2.73 6.56 -19.78
C GLN A 231 -2.81 5.56 -18.64
N ILE A 232 -3.95 5.54 -17.98
CA ILE A 232 -4.26 4.61 -16.87
C ILE A 232 -5.61 3.95 -17.12
N TRP A 233 -5.70 2.65 -16.84
CA TRP A 233 -6.96 1.92 -16.89
C TRP A 233 -7.04 0.85 -15.80
N LEU A 234 -8.25 0.56 -15.36
CA LEU A 234 -8.56 -0.45 -14.36
C LEU A 234 -8.99 -1.74 -15.06
N ASP A 235 -8.34 -2.86 -14.77
CA ASP A 235 -8.77 -4.20 -15.21
C ASP A 235 -9.59 -4.87 -14.11
N GLU A 236 -10.92 -4.82 -14.25
CA GLU A 236 -11.86 -5.35 -13.26
C GLU A 236 -12.12 -6.86 -13.40
N ARG A 237 -11.41 -7.57 -14.27
CA ARG A 237 -11.70 -8.99 -14.56
C ARG A 237 -11.68 -9.90 -13.34
N LYS A 238 -10.93 -9.56 -12.28
CA LYS A 238 -10.92 -10.30 -11.01
C LYS A 238 -11.93 -9.79 -9.96
N ALA A 239 -12.40 -8.56 -10.06
CA ALA A 239 -13.37 -8.01 -9.11
C ALA A 239 -14.74 -8.72 -9.19
N ARG A 240 -15.05 -9.38 -10.32
CA ARG A 240 -16.31 -10.10 -10.56
C ARG A 240 -16.34 -11.54 -10.05
N LEU A 241 -15.25 -12.07 -9.50
CA LEU A 241 -15.12 -13.48 -9.07
C LEU A 241 -15.23 -13.68 -7.54
N ARG A 242 -15.71 -12.69 -6.80
CA ARG A 242 -16.07 -12.87 -5.38
C ARG A 242 -17.59 -13.05 -5.29
N PRO A 243 -18.06 -14.21 -4.73
CA PRO A 243 -19.47 -14.42 -4.43
C PRO A 243 -19.96 -13.46 -3.35
#